data_e241e9e64053479f18fed95d719a4cb0
#
_entry.id   e241e9e64053479f18fed95d719a4cb0
#
_cell.length_a   1.000
_cell.length_b   1.000
_cell.length_c   1.000
_cell.angle_alpha   90.00
_cell.angle_beta   90.00
_cell.angle_gamma   90.00
#
_symmetry.space_group_name_H-M   'P 1'
#
loop_
_entity.id
_entity.type
_entity.pdbx_description
1 polymer ?
#
loop_
_entity_poly.entity_id
_entity_poly.type
_entity_poly.pdbx_seq_one_letter_code
_entity_poly.pdbx_strand_id
1 'polypeptide(L)'
;MTIDNHRILQPSAANIRAAASALMDGRLVAVPTETVYGLAGDATNERAVAAIFTAKDRPRFNPLIAHFRNLADVAAAARVEARAERLAQEFWPGPLTLVLQRRDPCAIALLASAGLDTIAVRIPAHPVAQALLEAFGRPLAAPSANRSGRLSPTTAAHVAAEFGEEVAMILDGGRCPVGIESTILDLSGERATLLRPGAIAEERLTAAIGPIAQVSADARARAPGMLASHYAPDLPLRLDATGAAADEVLIAFGARVPLGAGLTLNLSPAGDPTEAAANLFAMLREADASGLARIARSEERRVGKECRL
;
A
#
# COMPACT_ATOMS: atom_id res chain seq x y z
N MET A 1 14.69 -2.30 -22.38
CA MET A 1 14.60 -0.91 -21.93
C MET A 1 15.54 -0.76 -20.74
N THR A 2 16.63 -0.04 -20.86
CA THR A 2 17.58 0.23 -19.75
C THR A 2 16.87 1.15 -18.76
N ILE A 3 16.61 0.65 -17.54
CA ILE A 3 16.07 1.47 -16.45
C ILE A 3 17.15 2.50 -16.10
N ASP A 4 16.83 3.78 -16.24
CA ASP A 4 17.71 4.86 -15.80
C ASP A 4 17.77 4.90 -14.28
N ASN A 5 18.83 4.27 -13.71
CA ASN A 5 19.01 4.11 -12.27
C ASN A 5 19.43 5.42 -11.56
N HIS A 6 19.59 6.54 -12.27
CA HIS A 6 20.07 7.80 -11.66
C HIS A 6 19.13 8.41 -10.60
N ARG A 7 17.89 7.93 -10.52
CA ARG A 7 16.88 8.41 -9.53
C ARG A 7 16.67 7.49 -8.34
N ILE A 8 17.21 6.26 -8.37
CA ILE A 8 17.19 5.35 -7.22
C ILE A 8 18.38 5.72 -6.33
N LEU A 9 18.09 6.25 -5.15
CA LEU A 9 19.08 6.78 -4.24
C LEU A 9 19.05 6.07 -2.89
N GLN A 10 20.23 5.72 -2.38
CA GLN A 10 20.34 5.20 -1.02
C GLN A 10 19.82 6.24 0.00
N PRO A 11 19.13 5.83 1.08
CA PRO A 11 18.49 6.74 2.03
C PRO A 11 19.48 7.37 3.03
N SER A 12 20.54 7.99 2.50
CA SER A 12 21.47 8.76 3.30
C SER A 12 20.79 10.01 3.86
N ALA A 13 21.32 10.59 4.94
CA ALA A 13 20.81 11.84 5.50
C ALA A 13 20.77 12.97 4.46
N ALA A 14 21.71 13.02 3.51
CA ALA A 14 21.73 13.99 2.43
C ALA A 14 20.56 13.76 1.45
N ASN A 15 20.33 12.52 1.03
CA ASN A 15 19.25 12.17 0.10
C ASN A 15 17.86 12.32 0.74
N ILE A 16 17.72 12.04 2.05
CA ILE A 16 16.47 12.31 2.78
C ILE A 16 16.18 13.82 2.83
N ARG A 17 17.19 14.67 3.08
CA ARG A 17 17.00 16.14 3.01
C ARG A 17 16.67 16.62 1.60
N ALA A 18 17.32 16.07 0.58
CA ALA A 18 17.00 16.38 -0.82
C ALA A 18 15.57 15.96 -1.20
N ALA A 19 15.10 14.79 -0.70
CA ALA A 19 13.72 14.35 -0.85
C ALA A 19 12.74 15.29 -0.15
N ALA A 20 13.03 15.72 1.06
CA ALA A 20 12.21 16.70 1.79
C ALA A 20 12.13 18.04 1.05
N SER A 21 13.26 18.53 0.49
CA SER A 21 13.26 19.74 -0.34
C SER A 21 12.41 19.56 -1.61
N ALA A 22 12.51 18.43 -2.30
CA ALA A 22 11.69 18.14 -3.47
C ALA A 22 10.19 18.15 -3.14
N LEU A 23 9.80 17.60 -1.97
CA LEU A 23 8.42 17.64 -1.48
C LEU A 23 7.96 19.07 -1.15
N MET A 24 8.84 19.92 -0.58
CA MET A 24 8.53 21.34 -0.34
C MET A 24 8.31 22.12 -1.63
N ASP A 25 9.02 21.76 -2.70
CA ASP A 25 8.84 22.30 -4.06
C ASP A 25 7.57 21.75 -4.76
N GLY A 26 6.77 20.92 -4.08
CA GLY A 26 5.56 20.28 -4.61
C GLY A 26 5.81 19.12 -5.57
N ARG A 27 7.05 18.62 -5.66
CA ARG A 27 7.40 17.46 -6.47
C ARG A 27 7.12 16.16 -5.75
N LEU A 28 6.95 15.06 -6.52
CA LEU A 28 6.67 13.72 -5.99
C LEU A 28 7.97 12.95 -5.73
N VAL A 29 7.97 12.17 -4.64
CA VAL A 29 9.08 11.30 -4.21
C VAL A 29 8.53 9.91 -3.93
N ALA A 30 9.21 8.86 -4.40
CA ALA A 30 8.86 7.51 -3.97
C ALA A 30 9.61 7.14 -2.69
N VAL A 31 8.85 6.61 -1.71
CA VAL A 31 9.36 6.29 -0.38
C VAL A 31 8.98 4.86 0.02
N PRO A 32 9.91 4.05 0.56
CA PRO A 32 9.61 2.73 1.08
C PRO A 32 8.79 2.83 2.37
N THR A 33 7.82 1.93 2.52
CA THR A 33 7.19 1.64 3.81
C THR A 33 7.36 0.16 4.15
N GLU A 34 6.94 -0.25 5.33
CA GLU A 34 6.95 -1.68 5.68
C GLU A 34 5.98 -2.49 4.83
N THR A 35 4.94 -1.87 4.26
CA THR A 35 3.93 -2.51 3.40
C THR A 35 4.33 -2.54 1.93
N VAL A 36 4.31 -1.40 1.27
CA VAL A 36 4.66 -1.20 -0.14
C VAL A 36 5.33 0.17 -0.32
N TYR A 37 5.96 0.43 -1.45
CA TYR A 37 6.44 1.77 -1.77
C TYR A 37 5.27 2.73 -1.99
N GLY A 38 5.37 3.92 -1.39
CA GLY A 38 4.39 5.00 -1.55
C GLY A 38 4.87 6.08 -2.52
N LEU A 39 3.96 6.64 -3.32
CA LEU A 39 4.18 7.84 -4.11
C LEU A 39 3.80 9.05 -3.27
N ALA A 40 4.80 9.68 -2.65
CA ALA A 40 4.62 10.73 -1.67
C ALA A 40 4.57 12.13 -2.29
N GLY A 41 3.66 12.95 -1.80
CA GLY A 41 3.57 14.39 -2.02
C GLY A 41 3.12 15.09 -0.73
N ASP A 42 3.32 16.41 -0.64
CA ASP A 42 2.85 17.22 0.48
C ASP A 42 1.33 17.12 0.62
N ALA A 43 0.85 16.49 1.69
CA ALA A 43 -0.59 16.32 1.94
C ALA A 43 -1.33 17.63 2.21
N THR A 44 -0.60 18.71 2.53
CA THR A 44 -1.17 20.04 2.80
C THR A 44 -1.24 20.92 1.55
N ASN A 45 -0.65 20.47 0.43
CA ASN A 45 -0.57 21.20 -0.82
C ASN A 45 -1.49 20.60 -1.88
N GLU A 46 -2.57 21.30 -2.23
CA GLU A 46 -3.55 20.88 -3.25
C GLU A 46 -2.91 20.51 -4.59
N ARG A 47 -1.84 21.23 -5.01
CA ARG A 47 -1.15 20.99 -6.29
C ARG A 47 -0.33 19.70 -6.23
N ALA A 48 0.37 19.44 -5.11
CA ALA A 48 1.11 18.19 -4.92
C ALA A 48 0.17 16.98 -4.85
N VAL A 49 -0.98 17.13 -4.16
CA VAL A 49 -2.02 16.10 -4.14
C VAL A 49 -2.59 15.85 -5.53
N ALA A 50 -2.90 16.91 -6.30
CA ALA A 50 -3.38 16.78 -7.68
C ALA A 50 -2.35 16.09 -8.59
N ALA A 51 -1.04 16.36 -8.41
CA ALA A 51 0.04 15.69 -9.14
C ALA A 51 0.07 14.17 -8.87
N ILE A 52 -0.21 13.73 -7.63
CA ILE A 52 -0.34 12.29 -7.31
C ILE A 52 -1.47 11.66 -8.13
N PHE A 53 -2.65 12.28 -8.17
CA PHE A 53 -3.78 11.76 -8.95
C PHE A 53 -3.45 11.67 -10.44
N THR A 54 -2.80 12.69 -10.99
CA THR A 54 -2.40 12.74 -12.41
C THR A 54 -1.35 11.66 -12.72
N ALA A 55 -0.27 11.57 -11.95
CA ALA A 55 0.79 10.58 -12.16
C ALA A 55 0.28 9.14 -12.10
N LYS A 56 -0.72 8.87 -11.26
CA LYS A 56 -1.29 7.52 -11.08
C LYS A 56 -2.45 7.19 -12.00
N ASP A 57 -2.97 8.13 -12.79
CA ASP A 57 -4.26 7.96 -13.51
C ASP A 57 -5.39 7.59 -12.55
N ARG A 58 -5.37 8.20 -11.34
CA ARG A 58 -6.26 7.82 -10.24
C ARG A 58 -7.57 8.60 -10.28
N PRO A 59 -8.73 7.93 -10.16
CA PRO A 59 -10.00 8.63 -10.02
C PRO A 59 -10.04 9.52 -8.79
N ARG A 60 -10.46 10.79 -8.93
CA ARG A 60 -10.46 11.80 -7.85
C ARG A 60 -11.40 11.50 -6.69
N PHE A 61 -12.37 10.61 -6.88
CA PHE A 61 -13.27 10.15 -5.82
C PHE A 61 -12.66 9.10 -4.90
N ASN A 62 -11.45 8.59 -5.22
CA ASN A 62 -10.77 7.56 -4.44
C ASN A 62 -9.73 8.21 -3.53
N PRO A 63 -10.01 8.39 -2.21
CA PRO A 63 -9.17 9.18 -1.31
C PRO A 63 -7.76 8.60 -1.16
N LEU A 64 -6.85 9.42 -0.64
CA LEU A 64 -5.46 9.06 -0.35
C LEU A 64 -5.29 8.81 1.14
N ILE A 65 -4.24 8.05 1.51
CA ILE A 65 -3.82 7.87 2.90
C ILE A 65 -2.79 8.96 3.24
N ALA A 66 -3.07 9.73 4.27
CA ALA A 66 -2.12 10.69 4.84
C ALA A 66 -1.23 9.98 5.86
N HIS A 67 0.09 10.11 5.69
CA HIS A 67 1.10 9.52 6.56
C HIS A 67 1.65 10.58 7.50
N PHE A 68 1.75 10.24 8.77
CA PHE A 68 2.15 11.14 9.86
C PHE A 68 3.37 10.59 10.62
N ARG A 69 4.10 11.47 11.32
CA ARG A 69 5.24 11.09 12.16
C ARG A 69 4.81 10.39 13.43
N ASN A 70 3.75 10.93 14.06
CA ASN A 70 3.31 10.52 15.40
C ASN A 70 1.82 10.78 15.60
N LEU A 71 1.28 10.30 16.74
CA LEU A 71 -0.14 10.41 17.07
C LEU A 71 -0.57 11.87 17.32
N ALA A 72 0.32 12.73 17.83
CA ALA A 72 -0.02 14.15 18.07
C ALA A 72 -0.30 14.87 16.74
N ASP A 73 0.48 14.60 15.69
CA ASP A 73 0.27 15.14 14.35
C ASP A 73 -1.03 14.62 13.75
N VAL A 74 -1.39 13.35 13.98
CA VAL A 74 -2.70 12.79 13.58
C VAL A 74 -3.84 13.52 14.30
N ALA A 75 -3.71 13.73 15.62
CA ALA A 75 -4.72 14.40 16.45
C ALA A 75 -4.93 15.87 16.06
N ALA A 76 -3.95 16.52 15.43
CA ALA A 76 -4.11 17.86 14.86
C ALA A 76 -4.99 17.87 13.59
N ALA A 77 -5.03 16.76 12.83
CA ALA A 77 -5.76 16.65 11.57
C ALA A 77 -7.12 15.93 11.69
N ALA A 78 -7.25 14.99 12.64
CA ALA A 78 -8.41 14.12 12.81
C ALA A 78 -8.86 14.03 14.28
N ARG A 79 -10.13 13.60 14.49
CA ARG A 79 -10.65 13.30 15.83
C ARG A 79 -10.20 11.90 16.23
N VAL A 80 -9.29 11.83 17.20
CA VAL A 80 -8.77 10.58 17.76
C VAL A 80 -9.57 10.25 19.02
N GLU A 81 -10.46 9.29 18.91
CA GLU A 81 -11.29 8.80 20.03
C GLU A 81 -10.63 7.57 20.69
N ALA A 82 -11.14 7.12 21.83
CA ALA A 82 -10.57 6.04 22.64
C ALA A 82 -10.30 4.74 21.85
N ARG A 83 -11.15 4.37 20.88
CA ARG A 83 -10.92 3.20 20.01
C ARG A 83 -9.71 3.40 19.10
N ALA A 84 -9.58 4.61 18.53
CA ALA A 84 -8.45 4.96 17.68
C ALA A 84 -7.14 5.04 18.47
N GLU A 85 -7.18 5.60 19.69
CA GLU A 85 -6.01 5.64 20.59
C GLU A 85 -5.52 4.25 20.95
N ARG A 86 -6.44 3.32 21.31
CA ARG A 86 -6.08 1.92 21.62
C ARG A 86 -5.43 1.21 20.44
N LEU A 87 -5.99 1.35 19.24
CA LEU A 87 -5.41 0.77 18.03
C LEU A 87 -4.07 1.42 17.67
N ALA A 88 -3.95 2.73 17.86
CA ALA A 88 -2.68 3.43 17.64
C ALA A 88 -1.58 2.94 18.58
N GLN A 89 -1.88 2.74 19.86
CA GLN A 89 -0.93 2.21 20.85
C GLN A 89 -0.44 0.81 20.52
N GLU A 90 -1.30 -0.04 19.93
CA GLU A 90 -0.96 -1.43 19.61
C GLU A 90 -0.29 -1.59 18.25
N PHE A 91 -0.73 -0.80 17.24
CA PHE A 91 -0.38 -1.04 15.83
C PHE A 91 0.40 0.09 15.15
N TRP A 92 0.63 1.22 15.81
CA TRP A 92 1.45 2.33 15.28
C TRP A 92 2.73 2.54 16.08
N PRO A 93 3.85 2.81 15.38
CA PRO A 93 4.03 2.80 13.90
C PRO A 93 3.81 1.42 13.30
N GLY A 94 3.08 1.33 12.16
CA GLY A 94 2.78 0.03 11.56
C GLY A 94 1.77 0.03 10.42
N PRO A 95 1.38 -1.18 9.96
CA PRO A 95 0.59 -1.40 8.76
C PRO A 95 -0.93 -1.25 8.99
N LEU A 96 -1.35 -0.35 9.89
CA LEU A 96 -2.75 0.01 10.12
C LEU A 96 -3.05 1.41 9.57
N THR A 97 -4.12 1.51 8.80
CA THR A 97 -4.72 2.78 8.38
C THR A 97 -6.07 2.93 9.06
N LEU A 98 -6.30 4.08 9.69
CA LEU A 98 -7.59 4.43 10.30
C LEU A 98 -8.28 5.50 9.47
N VAL A 99 -9.57 5.33 9.19
CA VAL A 99 -10.42 6.39 8.66
C VAL A 99 -11.13 7.05 9.83
N LEU A 100 -10.86 8.34 10.01
CA LEU A 100 -11.31 9.14 11.14
C LEU A 100 -12.03 10.39 10.65
N GLN A 101 -12.89 10.99 11.50
CA GLN A 101 -13.49 12.30 11.24
C GLN A 101 -12.40 13.38 11.15
N ARG A 102 -12.44 14.20 10.10
CA ARG A 102 -11.55 15.38 9.97
C ARG A 102 -11.81 16.36 11.10
N ARG A 103 -10.79 17.08 11.51
CA ARG A 103 -10.97 18.28 12.35
C ARG A 103 -11.28 19.48 11.45
N ASP A 104 -11.87 20.49 12.05
CA ASP A 104 -12.02 21.81 11.44
C ASP A 104 -11.38 22.83 12.40
N PRO A 105 -10.35 23.57 11.98
CA PRO A 105 -9.65 23.49 10.68
C PRO A 105 -8.78 22.24 10.55
N CYS A 106 -8.54 21.76 9.32
CA CYS A 106 -7.65 20.66 9.00
C CYS A 106 -6.65 21.11 7.92
N ALA A 107 -5.37 20.95 8.20
CA ALA A 107 -4.30 21.35 7.28
C ALA A 107 -4.19 20.45 6.02
N ILE A 108 -4.77 19.24 6.05
CA ILE A 108 -4.72 18.32 4.91
C ILE A 108 -5.62 18.83 3.81
N ALA A 109 -5.10 18.89 2.58
CA ALA A 109 -5.81 19.27 1.38
C ALA A 109 -7.13 18.48 1.21
N LEU A 110 -8.22 19.15 0.87
CA LEU A 110 -9.53 18.52 0.75
C LEU A 110 -9.55 17.44 -0.34
N LEU A 111 -8.79 17.66 -1.41
CA LEU A 111 -8.61 16.68 -2.49
C LEU A 111 -8.00 15.36 -1.98
N ALA A 112 -7.14 15.38 -0.96
CA ALA A 112 -6.57 14.15 -0.40
C ALA A 112 -7.63 13.24 0.24
N SER A 113 -8.68 13.81 0.82
CA SER A 113 -9.84 13.08 1.32
C SER A 113 -10.98 12.93 0.30
N ALA A 114 -10.75 13.25 -0.97
CA ALA A 114 -11.79 13.22 -2.02
C ALA A 114 -13.05 14.04 -1.67
N GLY A 115 -12.91 15.13 -0.89
CA GLY A 115 -14.01 15.97 -0.43
C GLY A 115 -14.83 15.39 0.72
N LEU A 116 -14.41 14.29 1.33
CA LEU A 116 -15.12 13.66 2.45
C LEU A 116 -14.83 14.36 3.78
N ASP A 117 -15.77 14.27 4.73
CA ASP A 117 -15.61 14.71 6.12
C ASP A 117 -14.70 13.79 6.94
N THR A 118 -14.18 12.74 6.32
CA THR A 118 -13.27 11.76 6.90
C THR A 118 -11.91 11.82 6.22
N ILE A 119 -10.88 11.33 6.92
CA ILE A 119 -9.52 11.24 6.42
C ILE A 119 -8.92 9.89 6.79
N ALA A 120 -8.24 9.25 5.83
CA ALA A 120 -7.47 8.05 6.07
C ALA A 120 -6.05 8.46 6.56
N VAL A 121 -5.68 7.98 7.74
CA VAL A 121 -4.42 8.35 8.43
C VAL A 121 -3.62 7.11 8.79
N ARG A 122 -2.28 7.24 8.76
CA ARG A 122 -1.36 6.16 9.13
C ARG A 122 -0.04 6.72 9.67
N ILE A 123 0.60 5.98 10.57
CA ILE A 123 1.99 6.20 10.98
C ILE A 123 2.80 4.98 10.52
N PRO A 124 3.62 5.10 9.46
CA PRO A 124 4.37 3.97 8.90
C PRO A 124 5.52 3.57 9.83
N ALA A 125 5.91 2.28 9.85
CA ALA A 125 7.00 1.79 10.69
C ALA A 125 8.38 1.83 10.02
N HIS A 126 8.46 2.03 8.70
CA HIS A 126 9.71 1.96 7.97
C HIS A 126 10.65 3.13 8.33
N PRO A 127 11.94 2.86 8.69
CA PRO A 127 12.87 3.92 9.13
C PRO A 127 13.05 5.05 8.13
N VAL A 128 13.11 4.75 6.83
CA VAL A 128 13.26 5.76 5.77
C VAL A 128 12.02 6.66 5.67
N ALA A 129 10.82 6.08 5.79
CA ALA A 129 9.57 6.86 5.80
C ALA A 129 9.50 7.79 7.01
N GLN A 130 9.89 7.29 8.19
CA GLN A 130 9.93 8.08 9.42
C GLN A 130 10.97 9.22 9.33
N ALA A 131 12.17 8.92 8.82
CA ALA A 131 13.22 9.93 8.64
C ALA A 131 12.80 11.01 7.62
N LEU A 132 12.08 10.63 6.55
CA LEU A 132 11.56 11.60 5.58
C LEU A 132 10.46 12.47 6.18
N LEU A 133 9.50 11.89 6.92
CA LEU A 133 8.43 12.61 7.62
C LEU A 133 9.01 13.59 8.63
N GLU A 134 10.06 13.21 9.37
CA GLU A 134 10.75 14.07 10.30
C GLU A 134 11.47 15.23 9.58
N ALA A 135 12.23 14.93 8.52
CA ALA A 135 12.95 15.95 7.76
C ALA A 135 12.02 16.92 7.02
N PHE A 136 10.87 16.45 6.55
CA PHE A 136 9.87 17.25 5.85
C PHE A 136 9.01 18.09 6.81
N GLY A 137 8.73 17.57 8.01
CA GLY A 137 7.99 18.28 9.07
C GLY A 137 6.48 18.42 8.83
N ARG A 138 5.93 17.81 7.78
CA ARG A 138 4.50 17.84 7.43
C ARG A 138 4.01 16.44 7.06
N PRO A 139 2.69 16.17 7.09
CA PRO A 139 2.15 14.91 6.62
C PRO A 139 2.30 14.73 5.10
N LEU A 140 2.46 13.46 4.68
CA LEU A 140 2.60 13.07 3.29
C LEU A 140 1.34 12.35 2.81
N ALA A 141 0.74 12.75 1.70
CA ALA A 141 -0.18 11.91 0.95
C ALA A 141 0.64 10.88 0.16
N ALA A 142 0.49 9.60 0.50
CA ALA A 142 1.31 8.55 -0.12
C ALA A 142 0.49 7.28 -0.42
N PRO A 143 -0.27 7.24 -1.52
CA PRO A 143 -0.79 5.98 -2.05
C PRO A 143 0.37 5.10 -2.54
N SER A 144 0.12 3.80 -2.80
CA SER A 144 1.12 2.91 -3.41
C SER A 144 1.71 3.49 -4.70
N ALA A 145 3.01 3.29 -4.94
CA ALA A 145 3.73 3.89 -6.06
C ALA A 145 3.63 3.06 -7.34
N ASN A 146 2.41 2.77 -7.78
CA ASN A 146 2.03 2.14 -9.06
C ASN A 146 0.94 2.94 -9.76
N ARG A 147 0.75 2.76 -11.05
CA ARG A 147 -0.43 3.25 -11.77
C ARG A 147 -1.69 2.59 -11.23
N SER A 148 -2.82 3.30 -11.24
CA SER A 148 -4.09 2.76 -10.70
C SER A 148 -4.47 1.43 -11.35
N GLY A 149 -4.91 0.47 -10.52
CA GLY A 149 -5.29 -0.87 -10.97
C GLY A 149 -4.16 -1.89 -11.04
N ARG A 150 -2.91 -1.47 -11.18
CA ARG A 150 -1.74 -2.34 -11.28
C ARG A 150 -1.24 -2.84 -9.91
N LEU A 151 -0.33 -3.81 -9.94
CA LEU A 151 0.30 -4.39 -8.75
C LEU A 151 1.10 -3.35 -7.96
N SER A 152 0.98 -3.36 -6.63
CA SER A 152 1.74 -2.46 -5.77
C SER A 152 3.24 -2.78 -5.80
N PRO A 153 4.12 -1.76 -5.79
CA PRO A 153 5.57 -1.96 -5.83
C PRO A 153 6.11 -2.29 -4.43
N THR A 154 6.95 -3.31 -4.35
CA THR A 154 7.62 -3.75 -3.12
C THR A 154 9.13 -3.50 -3.12
N THR A 155 9.68 -2.94 -4.21
CA THR A 155 11.08 -2.54 -4.36
C THR A 155 11.19 -1.21 -5.11
N ALA A 156 12.32 -0.53 -4.99
CA ALA A 156 12.62 0.70 -5.75
C ALA A 156 12.62 0.47 -7.27
N ALA A 157 13.09 -0.70 -7.72
CA ALA A 157 13.08 -1.08 -9.13
C ALA A 157 11.66 -1.19 -9.71
N HIS A 158 10.69 -1.71 -8.93
CA HIS A 158 9.28 -1.74 -9.34
C HIS A 158 8.72 -0.32 -9.56
N VAL A 159 9.09 0.64 -8.70
CA VAL A 159 8.67 2.04 -8.85
C VAL A 159 9.30 2.67 -10.09
N ALA A 160 10.61 2.45 -10.32
CA ALA A 160 11.30 2.99 -11.48
C ALA A 160 10.69 2.48 -12.81
N ALA A 161 10.27 1.22 -12.85
CA ALA A 161 9.57 0.64 -13.99
C ALA A 161 8.19 1.28 -14.26
N GLU A 162 7.49 1.77 -13.21
CA GLU A 162 6.17 2.40 -13.33
C GLU A 162 6.22 3.87 -13.74
N PHE A 163 7.10 4.65 -13.10
CA PHE A 163 7.06 6.12 -13.18
C PHE A 163 8.26 6.74 -13.90
N GLY A 164 9.39 6.02 -14.03
CA GLY A 164 10.57 6.55 -14.72
C GLY A 164 10.94 7.96 -14.26
N GLU A 165 10.83 8.95 -15.17
CA GLU A 165 11.16 10.35 -14.90
C GLU A 165 10.07 11.17 -14.21
N GLU A 166 8.88 10.65 -14.00
CA GLU A 166 7.74 11.39 -13.43
C GLU A 166 7.92 11.68 -11.93
N VAL A 167 8.83 10.98 -11.24
CA VAL A 167 9.18 11.23 -9.83
C VAL A 167 10.53 11.93 -9.71
N ALA A 168 10.67 12.82 -8.73
CA ALA A 168 11.92 13.53 -8.50
C ALA A 168 13.05 12.58 -8.09
N MET A 169 12.74 11.61 -7.24
CA MET A 169 13.66 10.55 -6.78
C MET A 169 12.92 9.39 -6.15
N ILE A 170 13.61 8.26 -6.03
CA ILE A 170 13.15 7.04 -5.36
C ILE A 170 14.16 6.74 -4.25
N LEU A 171 13.71 6.79 -2.99
CA LEU A 171 14.54 6.39 -1.86
C LEU A 171 14.54 4.86 -1.76
N ASP A 172 15.70 4.23 -1.90
CA ASP A 172 15.82 2.77 -1.85
C ASP A 172 16.02 2.27 -0.42
N GLY A 173 14.95 1.84 0.21
CA GLY A 173 14.98 1.18 1.52
C GLY A 173 14.99 -0.34 1.45
N GLY A 174 15.28 -0.92 0.28
CA GLY A 174 15.22 -2.35 0.04
C GLY A 174 13.78 -2.85 -0.19
N ARG A 175 13.59 -4.16 -0.03
CA ARG A 175 12.30 -4.80 -0.19
C ARG A 175 11.40 -4.53 1.01
N CYS A 176 10.14 -4.23 0.76
CA CYS A 176 9.13 -4.06 1.82
C CYS A 176 8.88 -5.40 2.54
N PRO A 177 9.05 -5.47 3.87
CA PRO A 177 9.00 -6.75 4.60
C PRO A 177 7.59 -7.36 4.68
N VAL A 178 6.53 -6.56 4.62
CA VAL A 178 5.14 -7.02 4.65
C VAL A 178 4.63 -7.38 3.26
N GLY A 179 4.98 -6.61 2.24
CA GLY A 179 4.75 -6.90 0.81
C GLY A 179 3.30 -6.76 0.33
N ILE A 180 2.34 -6.55 1.22
CA ILE A 180 0.94 -6.24 0.92
C ILE A 180 0.54 -4.92 1.57
N GLU A 181 -0.60 -4.38 1.18
CA GLU A 181 -1.12 -3.09 1.65
C GLU A 181 -1.51 -3.10 3.14
N SER A 182 -1.64 -1.91 3.74
CA SER A 182 -2.13 -1.75 5.12
C SER A 182 -3.57 -2.20 5.26
N THR A 183 -3.91 -2.76 6.42
CA THR A 183 -5.31 -2.96 6.82
C THR A 183 -5.98 -1.60 7.02
N ILE A 184 -7.19 -1.38 6.48
CA ILE A 184 -7.93 -0.13 6.62
C ILE A 184 -9.19 -0.37 7.43
N LEU A 185 -9.29 0.34 8.55
CA LEU A 185 -10.43 0.30 9.46
C LEU A 185 -11.10 1.68 9.55
N ASP A 186 -12.40 1.73 9.29
CA ASP A 186 -13.20 2.95 9.45
C ASP A 186 -13.74 3.03 10.87
N LEU A 187 -13.39 4.09 11.58
CA LEU A 187 -13.85 4.45 12.92
C LEU A 187 -14.68 5.73 12.93
N SER A 188 -15.03 6.27 11.78
CA SER A 188 -15.76 7.53 11.66
C SER A 188 -17.23 7.43 12.11
N GLY A 189 -17.77 6.21 12.22
CA GLY A 189 -19.11 5.93 12.67
C GLY A 189 -19.16 5.18 14.01
N GLU A 190 -20.37 4.87 14.47
CA GLU A 190 -20.59 4.13 15.73
C GLU A 190 -19.96 2.73 15.69
N ARG A 191 -20.05 2.05 14.55
CA ARG A 191 -19.46 0.72 14.34
C ARG A 191 -18.13 0.83 13.61
N ALA A 192 -17.11 0.14 14.13
CA ALA A 192 -15.87 -0.08 13.39
C ALA A 192 -16.15 -0.95 12.17
N THR A 193 -15.65 -0.55 10.98
CA THR A 193 -15.90 -1.26 9.73
C THR A 193 -14.58 -1.54 9.01
N LEU A 194 -14.32 -2.81 8.67
CA LEU A 194 -13.16 -3.19 7.88
C LEU A 194 -13.40 -2.83 6.41
N LEU A 195 -12.66 -1.82 5.91
CA LEU A 195 -12.76 -1.36 4.52
C LEU A 195 -11.83 -2.11 3.57
N ARG A 196 -10.67 -2.52 4.07
CA ARG A 196 -9.69 -3.29 3.31
C ARG A 196 -8.93 -4.24 4.25
N PRO A 197 -8.97 -5.56 4.02
CA PRO A 197 -8.06 -6.48 4.67
C PRO A 197 -6.61 -6.19 4.23
N GLY A 198 -5.64 -6.50 5.08
CA GLY A 198 -4.22 -6.26 4.82
C GLY A 198 -3.33 -6.96 5.86
N ALA A 199 -2.21 -6.35 6.19
CA ALA A 199 -1.18 -6.95 7.03
C ALA A 199 -1.60 -7.27 8.48
N ILE A 200 -2.66 -6.66 8.99
CA ILE A 200 -3.19 -6.95 10.32
C ILE A 200 -4.48 -7.74 10.17
N ALA A 201 -4.49 -8.94 10.76
CA ALA A 201 -5.65 -9.82 10.75
C ALA A 201 -6.82 -9.24 11.56
N GLU A 202 -8.06 -9.47 11.09
CA GLU A 202 -9.29 -8.97 11.69
C GLU A 202 -9.45 -9.42 13.15
N GLU A 203 -9.00 -10.63 13.46
CA GLU A 203 -9.04 -11.20 14.81
C GLU A 203 -8.25 -10.35 15.81
N ARG A 204 -7.09 -9.82 15.42
CA ARG A 204 -6.30 -8.92 16.26
C ARG A 204 -6.97 -7.58 16.49
N LEU A 205 -7.58 -7.02 15.45
CA LEU A 205 -8.37 -5.78 15.58
C LEU A 205 -9.59 -5.98 16.46
N THR A 206 -10.31 -7.11 16.28
CA THR A 206 -11.48 -7.47 17.10
C THR A 206 -11.11 -7.69 18.57
N ALA A 207 -9.96 -8.28 18.84
CA ALA A 207 -9.44 -8.44 20.21
C ALA A 207 -9.16 -7.07 20.87
N ALA A 208 -8.69 -6.09 20.10
CA ALA A 208 -8.36 -4.76 20.62
C ALA A 208 -9.59 -3.89 20.92
N ILE A 209 -10.60 -3.87 20.04
CA ILE A 209 -11.71 -2.90 20.11
C ILE A 209 -13.12 -3.51 20.08
N GLY A 210 -13.26 -4.84 20.08
CA GLY A 210 -14.54 -5.54 19.97
C GLY A 210 -14.98 -5.76 18.52
N PRO A 211 -16.26 -6.10 18.29
CA PRO A 211 -16.78 -6.53 17.00
C PRO A 211 -16.57 -5.50 15.87
N ILE A 212 -16.17 -6.00 14.70
CA ILE A 212 -15.92 -5.21 13.48
C ILE A 212 -16.91 -5.64 12.41
N ALA A 213 -17.54 -4.66 11.76
CA ALA A 213 -18.43 -4.89 10.63
C ALA A 213 -17.63 -5.02 9.32
N GLN A 214 -18.15 -5.79 8.38
CA GLN A 214 -17.66 -5.84 7.01
C GLN A 214 -18.33 -4.74 6.18
N VAL A 215 -17.58 -4.20 5.20
CA VAL A 215 -18.13 -3.24 4.25
C VAL A 215 -19.21 -3.91 3.39
N SER A 216 -20.35 -3.22 3.16
CA SER A 216 -21.37 -3.70 2.22
C SER A 216 -20.89 -3.55 0.77
N ALA A 217 -21.33 -4.46 -0.12
CA ALA A 217 -20.95 -4.45 -1.54
C ALA A 217 -21.30 -3.12 -2.27
N ASP A 218 -22.34 -2.42 -1.79
CA ASP A 218 -22.82 -1.15 -2.38
C ASP A 218 -22.21 0.10 -1.74
N ALA A 219 -21.23 -0.04 -0.84
CA ALA A 219 -20.65 1.10 -0.16
C ALA A 219 -19.83 1.98 -1.13
N ARG A 220 -20.02 3.31 -1.04
CA ARG A 220 -19.16 4.27 -1.75
C ARG A 220 -17.72 4.12 -1.28
N ALA A 221 -16.76 4.34 -2.19
CA ALA A 221 -15.33 4.28 -1.87
C ALA A 221 -14.97 5.33 -0.80
N ARG A 222 -14.63 4.87 0.40
CA ARG A 222 -14.17 5.69 1.55
C ARG A 222 -12.68 5.55 1.79
N ALA A 223 -12.05 4.58 1.12
CA ALA A 223 -10.64 4.26 1.27
C ALA A 223 -10.08 3.65 -0.02
N PRO A 224 -8.74 3.66 -0.23
CA PRO A 224 -8.11 2.96 -1.34
C PRO A 224 -8.37 1.44 -1.31
N GLY A 225 -8.48 0.82 -2.50
CA GLY A 225 -8.66 -0.64 -2.62
C GLY A 225 -10.11 -1.12 -2.67
N MET A 226 -11.10 -0.21 -2.68
CA MET A 226 -12.54 -0.55 -2.79
C MET A 226 -13.06 -0.62 -4.23
N LEU A 227 -12.21 -0.47 -5.24
CA LEU A 227 -12.60 -0.56 -6.65
C LEU A 227 -12.70 -2.02 -7.10
N ALA A 228 -13.61 -2.31 -8.04
CA ALA A 228 -13.86 -3.65 -8.56
C ALA A 228 -12.64 -4.30 -9.25
N SER A 229 -11.75 -3.50 -9.85
CA SER A 229 -10.46 -3.95 -10.41
C SER A 229 -9.33 -3.22 -9.69
N HIS A 230 -8.55 -3.96 -8.93
CA HIS A 230 -7.39 -3.47 -8.18
C HIS A 230 -6.37 -4.61 -8.03
N TYR A 231 -5.07 -4.27 -8.05
CA TYR A 231 -3.96 -5.25 -7.92
C TYR A 231 -3.91 -6.32 -9.03
N ALA A 232 -4.39 -6.00 -10.22
CA ALA A 232 -4.40 -6.96 -11.31
C ALA A 232 -3.01 -7.09 -11.96
N PRO A 233 -2.50 -8.33 -12.18
CA PRO A 233 -1.38 -8.56 -13.07
C PRO A 233 -1.77 -8.25 -14.53
N ASP A 234 -0.76 -8.01 -15.39
CA ASP A 234 -1.00 -7.79 -16.82
C ASP A 234 -1.39 -9.11 -17.53
N LEU A 235 -0.86 -10.26 -17.06
CA LEU A 235 -1.23 -11.57 -17.57
C LEU A 235 -2.57 -12.08 -17.01
N PRO A 236 -3.35 -12.82 -17.79
CA PRO A 236 -4.54 -13.51 -17.29
C PRO A 236 -4.20 -14.44 -16.13
N LEU A 237 -4.96 -14.32 -15.03
CA LEU A 237 -4.77 -15.11 -13.82
C LEU A 237 -5.94 -16.07 -13.61
N ARG A 238 -5.66 -17.39 -13.45
CA ARG A 238 -6.62 -18.36 -12.97
C ARG A 238 -6.28 -18.83 -11.56
N LEU A 239 -7.29 -18.95 -10.72
CA LEU A 239 -7.18 -19.42 -9.33
C LEU A 239 -7.46 -20.92 -9.23
N ASP A 240 -7.17 -21.50 -8.07
CA ASP A 240 -7.46 -22.89 -7.70
C ASP A 240 -6.85 -23.91 -8.68
N ALA A 241 -5.64 -23.63 -9.15
CA ALA A 241 -4.94 -24.47 -10.10
C ALA A 241 -4.38 -25.74 -9.42
N THR A 242 -4.85 -26.91 -9.87
CA THR A 242 -4.34 -28.22 -9.44
C THR A 242 -3.19 -28.72 -10.31
N GLY A 243 -2.88 -28.03 -11.41
CA GLY A 243 -1.78 -28.27 -12.34
C GLY A 243 -1.53 -27.03 -13.17
N ALA A 244 -0.43 -26.97 -13.90
CA ALA A 244 -0.10 -25.89 -14.80
C ALA A 244 0.43 -26.42 -16.15
N ALA A 245 0.31 -25.64 -17.21
CA ALA A 245 0.82 -25.95 -18.53
C ALA A 245 2.19 -25.30 -18.77
N ALA A 246 2.92 -25.74 -19.80
CA ALA A 246 4.25 -25.24 -20.10
C ALA A 246 4.27 -23.74 -20.53
N ASP A 247 3.13 -23.18 -20.92
CA ASP A 247 2.95 -21.77 -21.25
C ASP A 247 2.47 -20.92 -20.06
N GLU A 248 2.39 -21.51 -18.86
CA GLU A 248 1.92 -20.85 -17.64
C GLU A 248 3.04 -20.61 -16.63
N VAL A 249 2.93 -19.49 -15.88
CA VAL A 249 3.66 -19.29 -14.62
C VAL A 249 2.81 -19.83 -13.48
N LEU A 250 3.34 -20.80 -12.72
CA LEU A 250 2.67 -21.29 -11.52
C LEU A 250 3.11 -20.45 -10.31
N ILE A 251 2.16 -19.78 -9.68
CA ILE A 251 2.33 -19.20 -8.33
C ILE A 251 1.88 -20.27 -7.33
N ALA A 252 2.84 -20.92 -6.67
CA ALA A 252 2.63 -22.00 -5.73
C ALA A 252 2.74 -21.54 -4.26
N PHE A 253 2.27 -22.40 -3.34
CA PHE A 253 2.40 -22.22 -1.90
C PHE A 253 2.53 -23.59 -1.20
N GLY A 254 3.38 -23.62 -0.19
CA GLY A 254 3.63 -24.85 0.58
C GLY A 254 4.54 -25.85 -0.15
N ALA A 255 4.68 -27.02 0.46
CA ALA A 255 5.60 -28.06 0.00
C ALA A 255 5.10 -28.84 -1.23
N ARG A 256 3.78 -28.83 -1.49
CA ARG A 256 3.18 -29.55 -2.63
C ARG A 256 3.02 -28.60 -3.81
N VAL A 257 3.92 -28.74 -4.77
CA VAL A 257 3.95 -27.87 -5.97
C VAL A 257 3.45 -28.68 -7.16
N PRO A 258 2.34 -28.27 -7.82
CA PRO A 258 1.89 -28.87 -9.08
C PRO A 258 2.98 -28.83 -10.15
N LEU A 259 3.05 -29.87 -10.98
CA LEU A 259 4.01 -29.96 -12.09
C LEU A 259 3.44 -29.41 -13.40
N GLY A 260 4.31 -29.17 -14.38
CA GLY A 260 3.95 -28.83 -15.76
C GLY A 260 4.14 -27.39 -16.16
N ALA A 261 4.34 -26.46 -15.21
CA ALA A 261 4.55 -25.04 -15.50
C ALA A 261 5.87 -24.75 -16.23
N GLY A 262 5.87 -23.74 -17.10
CA GLY A 262 7.08 -23.20 -17.73
C GLY A 262 7.99 -22.46 -16.74
N LEU A 263 7.38 -21.82 -15.73
CA LEU A 263 8.06 -21.19 -14.59
C LEU A 263 7.25 -21.46 -13.31
N THR A 264 7.94 -21.79 -12.22
CA THR A 264 7.30 -21.96 -10.91
C THR A 264 7.89 -20.99 -9.91
N LEU A 265 7.03 -20.17 -9.29
CA LEU A 265 7.34 -19.23 -8.22
C LEU A 265 6.57 -19.69 -6.97
N ASN A 266 7.27 -20.08 -5.89
CA ASN A 266 6.62 -20.54 -4.67
C ASN A 266 6.64 -19.43 -3.62
N LEU A 267 5.45 -18.93 -3.28
CA LEU A 267 5.26 -17.84 -2.31
C LEU A 267 5.87 -18.15 -0.94
N SER A 268 5.75 -19.40 -0.49
CA SER A 268 6.39 -19.91 0.73
C SER A 268 6.46 -21.44 0.66
N PRO A 269 7.63 -22.04 0.45
CA PRO A 269 7.79 -23.50 0.50
C PRO A 269 7.41 -24.11 1.86
N ALA A 270 7.62 -23.36 2.95
CA ALA A 270 7.27 -23.77 4.31
C ALA A 270 5.77 -23.66 4.61
N GLY A 271 4.98 -23.02 3.75
CA GLY A 271 3.56 -22.77 3.98
C GLY A 271 3.30 -21.66 5.01
N ASP A 272 4.22 -20.70 5.15
CA ASP A 272 4.06 -19.54 6.02
C ASP A 272 3.27 -18.44 5.29
N PRO A 273 2.06 -18.07 5.76
CA PRO A 273 1.24 -17.01 5.15
C PRO A 273 1.92 -15.64 5.16
N THR A 274 2.74 -15.34 6.17
CA THR A 274 3.47 -14.05 6.27
C THR A 274 4.51 -13.93 5.17
N GLU A 275 5.30 -14.99 4.96
CA GLU A 275 6.26 -15.08 3.86
C GLU A 275 5.55 -15.01 2.51
N ALA A 276 4.43 -15.72 2.36
CA ALA A 276 3.64 -15.70 1.12
C ALA A 276 3.10 -14.30 0.80
N ALA A 277 2.59 -13.59 1.79
CA ALA A 277 2.13 -12.20 1.64
C ALA A 277 3.29 -11.29 1.20
N ALA A 278 4.45 -11.39 1.85
CA ALA A 278 5.64 -10.62 1.51
C ALA A 278 6.11 -10.87 0.06
N ASN A 279 5.92 -12.07 -0.46
CA ASN A 279 6.34 -12.47 -1.80
C ASN A 279 5.32 -12.16 -2.91
N LEU A 280 4.04 -12.01 -2.57
CA LEU A 280 2.93 -12.04 -3.53
C LEU A 280 3.09 -11.03 -4.68
N PHE A 281 3.18 -9.73 -4.40
CA PHE A 281 3.26 -8.72 -5.45
C PHE A 281 4.58 -8.80 -6.24
N ALA A 282 5.68 -9.16 -5.59
CA ALA A 282 6.96 -9.33 -6.27
C ALA A 282 6.92 -10.48 -7.28
N MET A 283 6.37 -11.64 -6.88
CA MET A 283 6.28 -12.81 -7.75
C MET A 283 5.23 -12.64 -8.86
N LEU A 284 4.12 -11.92 -8.60
CA LEU A 284 3.17 -11.57 -9.66
C LEU A 284 3.82 -10.65 -10.71
N ARG A 285 4.66 -9.67 -10.31
CA ARG A 285 5.43 -8.84 -11.24
C ARG A 285 6.49 -9.64 -12.01
N GLU A 286 7.13 -10.60 -11.36
CA GLU A 286 8.07 -11.53 -12.01
C GLU A 286 7.33 -12.40 -13.04
N ALA A 287 6.14 -12.86 -12.71
CA ALA A 287 5.28 -13.60 -13.63
C ALA A 287 4.91 -12.77 -14.87
N ASP A 288 4.49 -11.51 -14.69
CA ASP A 288 4.18 -10.59 -15.80
C ASP A 288 5.41 -10.35 -16.71
N ALA A 289 6.62 -10.36 -16.15
CA ALA A 289 7.86 -10.17 -16.89
C ALA A 289 8.41 -11.46 -17.53
N SER A 290 7.81 -12.62 -17.27
CA SER A 290 8.34 -13.93 -17.69
C SER A 290 8.30 -14.20 -19.19
N GLY A 291 7.45 -13.50 -19.94
CA GLY A 291 7.17 -13.77 -21.36
C GLY A 291 6.25 -14.97 -21.60
N LEU A 292 5.70 -15.61 -20.55
CA LEU A 292 4.69 -16.67 -20.66
C LEU A 292 3.29 -16.10 -20.88
N ALA A 293 2.33 -16.96 -21.22
CA ALA A 293 1.01 -16.51 -21.68
C ALA A 293 0.04 -16.14 -20.55
N ARG A 294 0.16 -16.78 -19.37
CA ARG A 294 -0.80 -16.64 -18.27
C ARG A 294 -0.24 -17.09 -16.93
N ILE A 295 -0.94 -16.76 -15.86
CA ILE A 295 -0.61 -17.14 -14.49
C ILE A 295 -1.62 -18.17 -13.98
N ALA A 296 -1.13 -19.30 -13.42
CA ALA A 296 -1.89 -20.25 -12.66
C ALA A 296 -1.53 -20.10 -11.19
N ARG A 297 -2.49 -19.89 -10.31
CA ARG A 297 -2.28 -19.89 -8.87
C ARG A 297 -2.83 -21.17 -8.26
N SER A 298 -1.99 -21.91 -7.53
CA SER A 298 -2.42 -23.13 -6.87
C SER A 298 -3.47 -22.84 -5.79
N GLU A 299 -4.35 -23.84 -5.54
CA GLU A 299 -5.36 -23.73 -4.49
C GLU A 299 -4.70 -23.63 -3.12
N GLU A 300 -5.09 -22.62 -2.35
CA GLU A 300 -4.64 -22.42 -0.99
C GLU A 300 -5.84 -22.16 -0.08
N ARG A 301 -6.35 -23.21 0.51
CA ARG A 301 -7.48 -23.13 1.45
C ARG A 301 -7.18 -22.33 2.72
N ARG A 302 -5.93 -21.80 2.90
CA ARG A 302 -5.51 -21.21 4.18
C ARG A 302 -4.61 -19.97 4.14
N VAL A 303 -4.31 -19.37 3.02
CA VAL A 303 -3.88 -17.97 3.06
C VAL A 303 -5.15 -17.19 3.33
N GLY A 304 -5.26 -16.60 4.52
CA GLY A 304 -6.50 -16.13 5.11
C GLY A 304 -7.40 -15.36 4.15
N LYS A 305 -8.64 -15.16 4.53
CA LYS A 305 -9.67 -14.43 3.77
C LYS A 305 -9.21 -13.03 3.28
N GLU A 306 -8.02 -12.61 3.71
CA GLU A 306 -7.36 -11.34 3.44
C GLU A 306 -6.71 -11.25 2.05
N CYS A 307 -6.41 -12.36 1.37
CA CYS A 307 -5.83 -12.39 0.03
C CYS A 307 -6.86 -12.81 -1.03
N ARG A 308 -8.05 -12.24 -1.01
CA ARG A 308 -8.92 -12.24 -2.19
C ARG A 308 -8.49 -11.12 -3.11
N LEU A 309 -7.59 -11.43 -4.03
CA LEU A 309 -7.38 -10.65 -5.25
C LEU A 309 -8.53 -10.89 -6.22
#